data_8bca24d040189e25788e9764f5b88617
#
_entry.id   8bca24d040189e25788e9764f5b88617
#
_cell.length_a   1.000
_cell.length_b   1.000
_cell.length_c   1.000
_cell.angle_alpha   90.00
_cell.angle_beta   90.00
_cell.angle_gamma   90.00
#
_symmetry.space_group_name_H-M   'P 1'
#
loop_
_entity.id
_entity.type
_entity.pdbx_description
1 polymer ?
#
loop_
_entity_poly.entity_id
_entity_poly.type
_entity_poly.pdbx_seq_one_letter_code
_entity_poly.pdbx_strand_id
1 'polypeptide(L)'
;MSEKITTYRFKVSLIGPHKQPIGKLHRIIDVAGNAPFVVLHELIFEAFDRFDPHLFKFMLTRKEAKSERDLFGCTEEVGDLEFAQDFGDEGRTVHDVFTYTLDEAGLKEKEFIYYWFDFGDDWLHRLRLEKIFQINDDDAESKGWYAEIVKKVGDSPPQYDEDSMWEGDSEAAQSMRKIGLLLVLADPQTNSQVNWGDLVEEGVADLLVEEGWVLPGKKSSDAVASTAKGLKEAAKIKLMIGED
;
A
#
# COMPACT_ATOMS: atom_id res chain seq x y z
N MET A 1 5.88 20.40 31.99
CA MET A 1 7.07 19.81 31.36
C MET A 1 6.51 19.08 30.15
N SER A 2 6.88 19.49 28.93
CA SER A 2 6.47 18.74 27.73
C SER A 2 7.02 17.32 27.82
N GLU A 3 6.19 16.36 27.49
CA GLU A 3 6.58 14.95 27.44
C GLU A 3 7.56 14.77 26.27
N LYS A 4 8.53 13.89 26.41
CA LYS A 4 9.52 13.63 25.38
C LYS A 4 9.14 12.38 24.63
N ILE A 5 9.14 12.46 23.29
CA ILE A 5 8.82 11.35 22.40
C ILE A 5 10.12 10.78 21.82
N THR A 6 10.36 9.50 22.02
CA THR A 6 11.45 8.77 21.34
C THR A 6 11.15 8.72 19.85
N THR A 7 12.12 9.12 19.04
CA THR A 7 11.98 9.19 17.57
C THR A 7 13.09 8.39 16.90
N TYR A 8 12.70 7.61 15.90
CA TYR A 8 13.56 6.74 15.13
C TYR A 8 13.80 7.32 13.74
N ARG A 9 15.05 7.61 13.38
CA ARG A 9 15.42 8.06 12.04
C ARG A 9 15.89 6.91 11.19
N PHE A 10 15.17 6.63 10.13
CA PHE A 10 15.51 5.62 9.15
C PHE A 10 16.06 6.24 7.86
N LYS A 11 17.12 5.63 7.33
CA LYS A 11 17.45 5.75 5.92
C LYS A 11 16.83 4.60 5.17
N VAL A 12 15.89 4.91 4.29
CA VAL A 12 15.17 3.96 3.45
C VAL A 12 15.74 4.00 2.04
N SER A 13 16.21 2.86 1.54
CA SER A 13 16.77 2.73 0.17
C SER A 13 15.97 1.69 -0.60
N LEU A 14 15.55 2.02 -1.80
CA LEU A 14 14.95 1.04 -2.71
C LEU A 14 16.01 0.04 -3.15
N ILE A 15 15.67 -1.24 -3.15
CA ILE A 15 16.55 -2.36 -3.51
C ILE A 15 16.20 -2.82 -4.93
N GLY A 16 17.19 -2.79 -5.80
CA GLY A 16 17.08 -3.32 -7.14
C GLY A 16 17.43 -4.80 -7.26
N PRO A 17 17.53 -5.30 -8.51
CA PRO A 17 18.10 -6.60 -8.79
C PRO A 17 19.44 -6.80 -8.07
N HIS A 18 19.75 -8.00 -7.69
CA HIS A 18 20.95 -8.35 -6.88
C HIS A 18 20.98 -7.81 -5.45
N LYS A 19 19.81 -7.39 -4.91
CA LYS A 19 19.64 -6.93 -3.51
C LYS A 19 20.57 -5.77 -3.11
N GLN A 20 20.89 -4.91 -4.06
CA GLN A 20 21.67 -3.69 -3.83
C GLN A 20 20.80 -2.45 -3.99
N PRO A 21 21.05 -1.38 -3.22
CA PRO A 21 20.35 -0.12 -3.40
C PRO A 21 20.48 0.43 -4.81
N ILE A 22 19.37 0.93 -5.36
CA ILE A 22 19.38 1.56 -6.68
C ILE A 22 20.08 2.91 -6.60
N GLY A 23 21.30 2.97 -7.09
CA GLY A 23 22.07 4.21 -7.16
C GLY A 23 22.15 4.96 -5.82
N LYS A 24 21.84 6.26 -5.85
CA LYS A 24 21.77 7.12 -4.65
C LYS A 24 20.33 7.30 -4.12
N LEU A 25 19.35 6.63 -4.71
CA LEU A 25 17.95 6.77 -4.35
C LEU A 25 17.70 6.35 -2.89
N HIS A 26 17.30 7.30 -2.08
CA HIS A 26 16.91 7.03 -0.69
C HIS A 26 16.03 8.12 -0.11
N ARG A 27 15.39 7.79 1.00
CA ARG A 27 14.58 8.68 1.82
C ARG A 27 15.12 8.69 3.24
N ILE A 28 15.04 9.84 3.91
CA ILE A 28 15.24 9.93 5.36
C ILE A 28 13.90 10.23 5.97
N ILE A 29 13.47 9.39 6.89
CA ILE A 29 12.18 9.50 7.57
C ILE A 29 12.38 9.41 9.08
N ASP A 30 11.61 10.19 9.81
CA ASP A 30 11.56 10.20 11.27
C ASP A 30 10.19 9.72 11.71
N VAL A 31 10.14 8.79 12.66
CA VAL A 31 8.90 8.22 13.18
C VAL A 31 8.99 8.07 14.68
N ALA A 32 7.93 8.43 15.39
CA ALA A 32 7.83 8.26 16.84
C ALA A 32 7.87 6.78 17.22
N GLY A 33 8.51 6.48 18.36
CA GLY A 33 8.67 5.11 18.84
C GLY A 33 7.35 4.43 19.22
N ASN A 34 6.39 5.21 19.73
CA ASN A 34 5.05 4.74 20.05
C ASN A 34 4.12 4.58 18.85
N ALA A 35 4.58 4.92 17.63
CA ALA A 35 3.82 4.71 16.41
C ALA A 35 3.83 3.23 16.01
N PRO A 36 2.67 2.66 15.62
CA PRO A 36 2.63 1.31 15.04
C PRO A 36 3.29 1.27 13.65
N PHE A 37 3.71 0.10 13.23
CA PHE A 37 4.42 -0.08 11.95
C PHE A 37 3.61 0.34 10.72
N VAL A 38 2.29 0.38 10.80
CA VAL A 38 1.45 0.91 9.71
C VAL A 38 1.80 2.36 9.39
N VAL A 39 2.14 3.19 10.40
CA VAL A 39 2.59 4.58 10.17
C VAL A 39 3.89 4.63 9.39
N LEU A 40 4.82 3.71 9.68
CA LEU A 40 6.06 3.58 8.91
C LEU A 40 5.79 3.15 7.46
N HIS A 41 4.81 2.24 7.24
CA HIS A 41 4.35 1.88 5.90
C HIS A 41 3.81 3.09 5.15
N GLU A 42 2.88 3.85 5.73
CA GLU A 42 2.28 5.04 5.12
C GLU A 42 3.34 6.06 4.69
N LEU A 43 4.33 6.31 5.56
CA LEU A 43 5.43 7.21 5.24
C LEU A 43 6.31 6.70 4.09
N ILE A 44 6.61 5.41 4.04
CA ILE A 44 7.40 4.84 2.93
C ILE A 44 6.58 4.91 1.64
N PHE A 45 5.30 4.57 1.70
CA PHE A 45 4.38 4.63 0.57
C PHE A 45 4.36 6.05 -0.04
N GLU A 46 4.13 7.07 0.78
CA GLU A 46 4.17 8.48 0.37
C GLU A 46 5.58 8.90 -0.11
N ALA A 47 6.63 8.51 0.62
CA ALA A 47 8.00 8.94 0.34
C ALA A 47 8.50 8.45 -1.00
N PHE A 48 8.04 7.29 -1.47
CA PHE A 48 8.39 6.70 -2.76
C PHE A 48 7.31 6.92 -3.83
N ASP A 49 6.38 7.86 -3.61
CA ASP A 49 5.37 8.32 -4.56
C ASP A 49 4.49 7.15 -5.08
N ARG A 50 4.14 6.22 -4.18
CA ARG A 50 3.23 5.12 -4.46
C ARG A 50 1.78 5.61 -4.36
N PHE A 51 0.89 4.99 -5.15
CA PHE A 51 -0.52 5.41 -5.23
C PHE A 51 -1.50 4.23 -5.19
N ASP A 52 -1.08 3.03 -5.58
CA ASP A 52 -1.92 1.83 -5.59
C ASP A 52 -1.55 0.93 -4.40
N PRO A 53 -2.46 0.70 -3.44
CA PRO A 53 -2.18 -0.07 -2.25
C PRO A 53 -2.14 -1.58 -2.54
N HIS A 54 -1.13 -2.25 -2.00
CA HIS A 54 -0.94 -3.69 -2.08
C HIS A 54 -0.53 -4.27 -0.73
N LEU A 55 -0.47 -5.59 -0.66
CA LEU A 55 0.03 -6.30 0.50
C LEU A 55 1.49 -5.92 0.78
N PHE A 56 1.83 -5.87 2.06
CA PHE A 56 3.17 -5.54 2.49
C PHE A 56 3.52 -6.23 3.81
N LYS A 57 4.81 -6.30 4.09
CA LYS A 57 5.32 -6.70 5.40
C LYS A 57 6.69 -6.09 5.68
N PHE A 58 7.05 -6.07 6.98
CA PHE A 58 8.39 -5.78 7.42
C PHE A 58 9.06 -7.06 7.91
N MET A 59 10.35 -7.20 7.61
CA MET A 59 11.20 -8.29 8.08
C MET A 59 12.26 -7.71 9.02
N LEU A 60 12.22 -8.09 10.29
CA LEU A 60 13.08 -7.53 11.34
C LEU A 60 14.42 -8.31 11.39
N THR A 61 15.21 -8.23 10.32
CA THR A 61 16.47 -8.98 10.18
C THR A 61 17.55 -8.57 11.16
N ARG A 62 17.46 -7.37 11.75
CA ARG A 62 18.43 -6.75 12.67
C ARG A 62 19.81 -6.52 12.04
N LYS A 63 20.16 -7.27 11.02
CA LYS A 63 21.42 -7.19 10.28
C LYS A 63 21.14 -6.98 8.79
N GLU A 64 22.13 -6.44 8.10
CA GLU A 64 22.06 -6.31 6.66
C GLU A 64 22.01 -7.70 5.99
N ALA A 65 20.92 -7.98 5.27
CA ALA A 65 20.78 -9.21 4.50
C ALA A 65 21.73 -9.15 3.29
N LYS A 66 22.54 -10.18 3.12
CA LYS A 66 23.51 -10.31 2.03
C LYS A 66 23.03 -11.27 0.93
N SER A 67 21.93 -11.96 1.18
CA SER A 67 21.34 -12.95 0.29
C SER A 67 19.82 -12.99 0.47
N GLU A 68 19.12 -13.56 -0.49
CA GLU A 68 17.68 -13.83 -0.36
C GLU A 68 17.38 -14.74 0.83
N ARG A 69 18.27 -15.71 1.10
CA ARG A 69 18.11 -16.60 2.23
C ARG A 69 18.18 -15.84 3.57
N ASP A 70 19.05 -14.81 3.70
CA ASP A 70 19.11 -13.99 4.90
C ASP A 70 17.85 -13.17 5.09
N LEU A 71 17.28 -12.70 3.97
CA LEU A 71 16.09 -11.88 3.94
C LEU A 71 14.82 -12.70 4.23
N PHE A 72 14.54 -13.70 3.40
CA PHE A 72 13.34 -14.52 3.50
C PHE A 72 13.43 -15.64 4.56
N GLY A 73 14.61 -15.87 5.11
CA GLY A 73 14.81 -16.69 6.29
C GLY A 73 14.62 -15.94 7.61
N CYS A 74 14.20 -14.68 7.58
CA CYS A 74 13.86 -13.91 8.77
C CYS A 74 12.71 -14.58 9.53
N THR A 75 12.86 -14.74 10.83
CA THR A 75 11.87 -15.40 11.68
C THR A 75 11.00 -14.43 12.46
N GLU A 76 11.24 -13.12 12.34
CA GLU A 76 10.47 -12.07 13.00
C GLU A 76 9.96 -11.08 11.94
N GLU A 77 8.66 -11.04 11.76
CA GLU A 77 7.98 -10.20 10.76
C GLU A 77 6.90 -9.33 11.40
N VAL A 78 6.57 -8.22 10.73
CA VAL A 78 5.42 -7.36 11.07
C VAL A 78 4.57 -7.20 9.83
N GLY A 79 3.31 -7.57 9.92
CA GLY A 79 2.37 -7.55 8.79
C GLY A 79 0.94 -7.66 9.25
N ASP A 80 0.02 -7.74 8.30
CA ASP A 80 -1.37 -8.00 8.60
C ASP A 80 -1.56 -9.47 9.03
N LEU A 81 -2.07 -9.67 10.24
CA LEU A 81 -2.26 -11.01 10.81
C LEU A 81 -3.31 -11.84 10.05
N GLU A 82 -4.30 -11.22 9.44
CA GLU A 82 -5.32 -11.93 8.68
C GLU A 82 -4.68 -12.62 7.46
N PHE A 83 -3.76 -11.93 6.78
CA PHE A 83 -3.01 -12.51 5.67
C PHE A 83 -1.91 -13.50 6.11
N ALA A 84 -1.25 -13.24 7.24
CA ALA A 84 -0.18 -14.11 7.72
C ALA A 84 -0.68 -15.55 8.02
N GLN A 85 -1.93 -15.70 8.48
CA GLN A 85 -2.51 -17.01 8.79
C GLN A 85 -2.74 -17.87 7.53
N ASP A 86 -2.97 -17.25 6.38
CA ASP A 86 -3.23 -17.95 5.13
C ASP A 86 -1.96 -18.51 4.46
N PHE A 87 -0.78 -17.96 4.80
CA PHE A 87 0.50 -18.34 4.16
C PHE A 87 1.34 -19.36 4.95
N GLY A 88 0.81 -19.91 6.04
CA GLY A 88 1.43 -21.05 6.74
C GLY A 88 2.81 -20.74 7.32
N ASP A 89 2.89 -19.81 8.26
CA ASP A 89 4.16 -19.36 8.88
C ASP A 89 4.69 -20.31 9.96
N GLU A 90 4.90 -21.57 9.64
CA GLU A 90 5.52 -22.49 10.58
C GLU A 90 6.91 -22.00 11.00
N GLY A 91 7.03 -21.56 12.26
CA GLY A 91 8.30 -21.16 12.88
C GLY A 91 8.66 -19.67 12.76
N ARG A 92 7.73 -18.81 12.30
CA ARG A 92 7.88 -17.36 12.31
C ARG A 92 7.04 -16.72 13.41
N THR A 93 7.54 -15.60 13.94
CA THR A 93 6.76 -14.71 14.80
C THR A 93 6.28 -13.54 13.95
N VAL A 94 4.98 -13.42 13.77
CA VAL A 94 4.37 -12.30 13.05
C VAL A 94 3.67 -11.40 14.05
N HIS A 95 4.02 -10.13 14.05
CA HIS A 95 3.38 -9.08 14.85
C HIS A 95 2.38 -8.31 13.99
N ASP A 96 1.29 -7.86 14.60
CA ASP A 96 0.26 -7.08 13.94
C ASP A 96 0.78 -5.67 13.60
N VAL A 97 0.77 -5.33 12.31
CA VAL A 97 1.23 -4.05 11.79
C VAL A 97 0.45 -2.85 12.33
N PHE A 98 -0.81 -3.03 12.72
CA PHE A 98 -1.68 -1.97 13.22
C PHE A 98 -1.47 -1.64 14.69
N THR A 99 -0.89 -2.56 15.46
CA THR A 99 -0.75 -2.41 16.91
C THR A 99 0.69 -2.47 17.39
N TYR A 100 1.56 -3.22 16.72
CA TYR A 100 2.97 -3.37 17.11
C TYR A 100 3.78 -2.11 16.81
N THR A 101 4.41 -1.54 17.84
CA THR A 101 5.12 -0.25 17.77
C THR A 101 6.62 -0.43 17.51
N LEU A 102 7.27 0.65 17.08
CA LEU A 102 8.72 0.69 16.92
C LEU A 102 9.48 0.52 18.25
N ASP A 103 8.92 1.04 19.36
CA ASP A 103 9.51 0.84 20.69
C ASP A 103 9.44 -0.61 21.14
N GLU A 104 8.32 -1.31 20.89
CA GLU A 104 8.18 -2.74 21.18
C GLU A 104 9.13 -3.59 20.35
N ALA A 105 9.38 -3.20 19.10
CA ALA A 105 10.36 -3.86 18.25
C ALA A 105 11.80 -3.79 18.82
N GLY A 106 12.10 -2.83 19.69
CA GLY A 106 13.37 -2.72 20.40
C GLY A 106 14.58 -2.57 19.49
N LEU A 107 14.41 -1.90 18.33
CA LEU A 107 15.46 -1.67 17.35
C LEU A 107 16.60 -0.84 17.93
N LYS A 108 17.83 -1.12 17.48
CA LYS A 108 19.04 -0.37 17.88
C LYS A 108 19.63 0.38 16.70
N GLU A 109 20.32 1.49 16.97
CA GLU A 109 21.04 2.22 15.93
C GLU A 109 21.96 1.29 15.13
N LYS A 110 22.01 1.51 13.82
CA LYS A 110 22.73 0.72 12.81
C LYS A 110 22.11 -0.64 12.48
N GLU A 111 21.02 -1.03 13.11
CA GLU A 111 20.26 -2.22 12.71
C GLU A 111 19.50 -1.98 11.42
N PHE A 112 19.14 -3.08 10.78
CA PHE A 112 18.44 -3.13 9.51
C PHE A 112 17.10 -3.84 9.68
N ILE A 113 16.10 -3.31 8.97
CA ILE A 113 14.85 -3.99 8.69
C ILE A 113 14.57 -3.86 7.18
N TYR A 114 13.73 -4.72 6.66
CA TYR A 114 13.34 -4.64 5.26
C TYR A 114 11.84 -4.51 5.17
N TYR A 115 11.39 -3.71 4.22
CA TYR A 115 9.99 -3.53 3.88
C TYR A 115 9.77 -4.07 2.48
N TRP A 116 8.88 -5.04 2.36
CA TRP A 116 8.49 -5.67 1.11
C TRP A 116 7.05 -5.28 0.83
N PHE A 117 6.84 -4.57 -0.25
CA PHE A 117 5.57 -4.04 -0.70
C PHE A 117 5.28 -4.61 -2.08
N ASP A 118 4.03 -4.96 -2.34
CA ASP A 118 3.57 -5.58 -3.58
C ASP A 118 4.37 -6.85 -3.91
N PHE A 119 3.87 -7.99 -3.44
CA PHE A 119 4.57 -9.27 -3.60
C PHE A 119 4.62 -9.75 -5.05
N GLY A 120 3.81 -9.17 -5.95
CA GLY A 120 3.84 -9.40 -7.39
C GLY A 120 4.99 -8.65 -8.07
N ASP A 121 5.15 -7.37 -7.74
CA ASP A 121 6.16 -6.48 -8.35
C ASP A 121 7.45 -6.39 -7.55
N ASP A 122 7.53 -7.05 -6.38
CA ASP A 122 8.75 -7.18 -5.56
C ASP A 122 9.39 -5.85 -5.13
N TRP A 123 8.59 -4.84 -4.77
CA TRP A 123 9.10 -3.58 -4.27
C TRP A 123 9.77 -3.74 -2.90
N LEU A 124 11.08 -4.00 -2.91
CA LEU A 124 11.85 -4.24 -1.70
C LEU A 124 12.62 -2.98 -1.28
N HIS A 125 12.47 -2.61 -0.01
CA HIS A 125 13.15 -1.46 0.57
C HIS A 125 14.01 -1.91 1.76
N ARG A 126 15.23 -1.39 1.83
CA ARG A 126 16.13 -1.59 2.96
C ARG A 126 16.09 -0.36 3.86
N LEU A 127 15.71 -0.56 5.10
CA LEU A 127 15.69 0.45 6.14
C LEU A 127 16.88 0.24 7.08
N ARG A 128 17.71 1.26 7.22
CA ARG A 128 18.77 1.31 8.23
C ARG A 128 18.38 2.31 9.29
N LEU A 129 18.31 1.88 10.53
CA LEU A 129 18.12 2.79 11.65
C LEU A 129 19.41 3.58 11.88
N GLU A 130 19.39 4.88 11.57
CA GLU A 130 20.57 5.73 11.67
C GLU A 130 20.73 6.34 13.06
N LYS A 131 19.61 6.75 13.68
CA LYS A 131 19.63 7.47 14.96
C LYS A 131 18.34 7.26 15.72
N ILE A 132 18.46 7.18 17.06
CA ILE A 132 17.36 7.30 18.02
C ILE A 132 17.59 8.60 18.81
N PHE A 133 16.56 9.45 18.90
CA PHE A 133 16.64 10.75 19.59
C PHE A 133 15.29 11.09 20.21
N GLN A 134 15.24 12.19 20.95
CA GLN A 134 13.99 12.65 21.56
C GLN A 134 13.60 14.01 21.02
N ILE A 135 12.32 14.19 20.76
CA ILE A 135 11.68 15.46 20.45
C ILE A 135 10.74 15.86 21.58
N ASN A 136 10.34 17.12 21.62
CA ASN A 136 9.31 17.58 22.55
C ASN A 136 7.92 17.28 21.97
N ASP A 137 6.97 16.95 22.82
CA ASP A 137 5.59 16.66 22.44
C ASP A 137 4.89 17.85 21.75
N ASP A 138 5.31 19.08 22.05
CA ASP A 138 4.81 20.29 21.39
C ASP A 138 5.05 20.30 19.87
N ASP A 139 6.00 19.47 19.38
CA ASP A 139 6.31 19.29 17.97
C ASP A 139 5.55 18.08 17.35
N ALA A 140 4.84 17.30 18.16
CA ALA A 140 4.00 16.20 17.69
C ALA A 140 2.62 16.75 17.31
N GLU A 141 2.24 16.56 16.05
CA GLU A 141 0.91 16.94 15.57
C GLU A 141 -0.20 16.17 16.30
N SER A 142 -1.42 16.67 16.20
CA SER A 142 -2.65 16.25 16.90
C SER A 142 -3.05 14.76 16.76
N LYS A 143 -2.26 13.93 16.10
CA LYS A 143 -2.50 12.50 15.88
C LYS A 143 -1.90 11.57 16.95
N GLY A 144 -1.20 12.09 17.95
CA GLY A 144 -0.60 11.29 19.02
C GLY A 144 0.75 10.65 18.70
N TRP A 145 1.29 10.82 17.49
CA TRP A 145 2.66 10.43 17.10
C TRP A 145 3.24 11.40 16.08
N TYR A 146 4.54 11.54 16.14
CA TYR A 146 5.32 12.30 15.16
C TYR A 146 5.77 11.38 14.01
N ALA A 147 5.59 11.84 12.78
CA ALA A 147 5.99 11.14 11.59
C ALA A 147 6.30 12.13 10.46
N GLU A 148 7.53 12.09 9.88
CA GLU A 148 7.97 13.07 8.90
C GLU A 148 8.89 12.48 7.85
N ILE A 149 8.72 12.91 6.57
CA ILE A 149 9.69 12.69 5.50
C ILE A 149 10.71 13.84 5.52
N VAL A 150 11.84 13.60 6.18
CA VAL A 150 12.90 14.62 6.39
C VAL A 150 13.63 14.93 5.08
N LYS A 151 13.83 13.94 4.19
CA LYS A 151 14.58 14.12 2.96
C LYS A 151 14.23 13.10 1.90
N LYS A 152 14.06 13.58 0.66
CA LYS A 152 13.99 12.76 -0.55
C LYS A 152 15.26 13.00 -1.39
N VAL A 153 15.94 11.93 -1.83
CA VAL A 153 17.14 11.98 -2.69
C VAL A 153 16.93 11.02 -3.85
N GLY A 154 17.01 11.55 -5.06
CA GLY A 154 16.70 10.84 -6.31
C GLY A 154 15.20 10.69 -6.54
N ASP A 155 14.83 10.52 -7.79
CA ASP A 155 13.43 10.35 -8.20
C ASP A 155 13.03 8.89 -8.03
N SER A 156 11.82 8.65 -7.52
CA SER A 156 11.28 7.31 -7.43
C SER A 156 10.97 6.80 -8.84
N PRO A 157 11.29 5.54 -9.15
CA PRO A 157 10.72 4.93 -10.34
C PRO A 157 9.19 4.88 -10.19
N PRO A 158 8.43 4.98 -11.29
CA PRO A 158 6.98 4.84 -11.25
C PRO A 158 6.62 3.48 -10.64
N GLN A 159 5.45 3.38 -10.02
CA GLN A 159 4.99 2.11 -9.42
C GLN A 159 4.80 1.05 -10.51
N TYR A 160 4.31 1.46 -11.65
CA TYR A 160 4.14 0.65 -12.86
C TYR A 160 4.88 1.30 -14.03
N ASP A 161 5.40 0.52 -14.94
CA ASP A 161 5.95 1.02 -16.21
C ASP A 161 4.83 1.69 -17.02
N GLU A 162 5.18 2.74 -17.79
CA GLU A 162 4.19 3.44 -18.63
C GLU A 162 3.45 2.49 -19.57
N ASP A 163 4.16 1.48 -20.10
CA ASP A 163 3.56 0.44 -20.95
C ASP A 163 2.61 -0.48 -20.15
N SER A 164 2.91 -0.78 -18.88
CA SER A 164 2.05 -1.62 -18.04
C SER A 164 0.83 -0.87 -17.50
N MET A 165 0.89 0.46 -17.40
CA MET A 165 -0.29 1.27 -17.06
C MET A 165 -1.35 1.25 -18.18
N TRP A 166 -0.91 0.96 -19.42
CA TRP A 166 -1.80 0.87 -20.60
C TRP A 166 -2.07 -0.58 -21.02
N GLU A 167 -1.25 -1.54 -20.63
CA GLU A 167 -1.60 -2.96 -20.70
C GLU A 167 -2.65 -3.27 -19.61
N GLY A 168 -3.84 -2.72 -19.82
CA GLY A 168 -4.99 -2.77 -18.93
C GLY A 168 -5.58 -4.17 -18.68
N ASP A 169 -4.76 -5.20 -18.65
CA ASP A 169 -5.17 -6.60 -18.60
C ASP A 169 -4.76 -7.35 -17.32
N SER A 170 -4.21 -6.68 -16.30
CA SER A 170 -4.12 -7.37 -15.03
C SER A 170 -5.53 -7.56 -14.47
N GLU A 171 -5.85 -8.78 -14.04
CA GLU A 171 -7.14 -9.15 -13.45
C GLU A 171 -7.53 -8.21 -12.29
N ALA A 172 -6.53 -7.70 -11.56
CA ALA A 172 -6.71 -6.73 -10.49
C ALA A 172 -7.12 -5.35 -11.01
N ALA A 173 -6.45 -4.83 -12.06
CA ALA A 173 -6.80 -3.53 -12.66
C ALA A 173 -8.20 -3.56 -13.28
N GLN A 174 -8.54 -4.66 -13.95
CA GLN A 174 -9.89 -4.87 -14.49
C GLN A 174 -10.94 -4.94 -13.36
N SER A 175 -10.61 -5.59 -12.25
CA SER A 175 -11.50 -5.68 -11.09
C SER A 175 -11.73 -4.32 -10.45
N MET A 176 -10.70 -3.49 -10.28
CA MET A 176 -10.82 -2.14 -9.73
C MET A 176 -11.62 -1.21 -10.64
N ARG A 177 -11.40 -1.28 -11.96
CA ARG A 177 -12.21 -0.52 -12.94
C ARG A 177 -13.68 -0.95 -12.91
N LYS A 178 -13.96 -2.25 -12.85
CA LYS A 178 -15.34 -2.78 -12.70
C LYS A 178 -16.02 -2.23 -11.46
N ILE A 179 -15.32 -2.27 -10.32
CA ILE A 179 -15.83 -1.78 -9.03
C ILE A 179 -16.10 -0.27 -9.09
N GLY A 180 -15.14 0.52 -9.53
CA GLY A 180 -15.28 1.97 -9.64
C GLY A 180 -16.45 2.37 -10.53
N LEU A 181 -16.58 1.78 -11.71
CA LEU A 181 -17.70 2.04 -12.61
C LEU A 181 -19.04 1.56 -12.05
N LEU A 182 -19.07 0.43 -11.37
CA LEU A 182 -20.28 -0.05 -10.73
C LEU A 182 -20.77 0.94 -9.65
N LEU A 183 -19.87 1.54 -8.88
CA LEU A 183 -20.21 2.56 -7.87
C LEU A 183 -20.76 3.84 -8.53
N VAL A 184 -20.13 4.31 -9.62
CA VAL A 184 -20.61 5.45 -10.41
C VAL A 184 -21.99 5.18 -11.00
N LEU A 185 -22.22 4.00 -11.55
CA LEU A 185 -23.52 3.61 -12.14
C LEU A 185 -24.62 3.40 -11.09
N ALA A 186 -24.25 3.09 -9.86
CA ALA A 186 -25.18 2.93 -8.76
C ALA A 186 -25.57 4.25 -8.06
N ASP A 187 -24.86 5.33 -8.36
CA ASP A 187 -25.17 6.65 -7.82
C ASP A 187 -26.12 7.39 -8.79
N PRO A 188 -27.34 7.77 -8.34
CA PRO A 188 -28.29 8.47 -9.17
C PRO A 188 -27.83 9.82 -9.71
N GLN A 189 -26.83 10.46 -9.06
CA GLN A 189 -26.29 11.74 -9.48
C GLN A 189 -25.27 11.60 -10.62
N THR A 190 -24.52 10.51 -10.65
CA THR A 190 -23.44 10.28 -11.63
C THR A 190 -23.85 9.35 -12.77
N ASN A 191 -24.78 8.45 -12.54
CA ASN A 191 -25.27 7.48 -13.55
C ASN A 191 -25.74 8.15 -14.85
N SER A 192 -26.40 9.30 -14.78
CA SER A 192 -26.88 10.03 -15.97
C SER A 192 -25.78 10.62 -16.85
N GLN A 193 -24.52 10.60 -16.38
CA GLN A 193 -23.36 11.15 -17.08
C GLN A 193 -22.59 10.09 -17.86
N VAL A 194 -22.86 8.79 -17.63
CA VAL A 194 -22.15 7.66 -18.26
C VAL A 194 -23.03 7.06 -19.36
N ASN A 195 -22.48 6.95 -20.56
CA ASN A 195 -23.12 6.29 -21.69
C ASN A 195 -22.39 4.99 -22.06
N TRP A 196 -22.98 4.19 -22.94
CA TRP A 196 -22.40 2.90 -23.35
C TRP A 196 -21.03 3.03 -24.03
N GLY A 197 -20.82 4.13 -24.78
CA GLY A 197 -19.54 4.42 -25.41
C GLY A 197 -18.41 4.57 -24.42
N ASP A 198 -18.69 5.21 -23.29
CA ASP A 198 -17.69 5.40 -22.21
C ASP A 198 -17.22 4.03 -21.66
N LEU A 199 -18.15 3.08 -21.46
CA LEU A 199 -17.80 1.73 -21.00
C LEU A 199 -16.98 0.93 -22.01
N VAL A 200 -17.26 1.14 -23.31
CA VAL A 200 -16.51 0.48 -24.41
C VAL A 200 -15.12 1.08 -24.52
N GLU A 201 -14.97 2.39 -24.41
CA GLU A 201 -13.70 3.10 -24.47
C GLU A 201 -12.80 2.71 -23.28
N GLU A 202 -13.38 2.55 -22.09
CA GLU A 202 -12.69 2.05 -20.89
C GLU A 202 -12.39 0.55 -20.92
N GLY A 203 -12.87 -0.19 -21.93
CA GLY A 203 -12.63 -1.62 -22.09
C GLY A 203 -13.33 -2.51 -21.05
N VAL A 204 -14.38 -2.03 -20.37
CA VAL A 204 -15.08 -2.72 -19.29
C VAL A 204 -16.51 -3.14 -19.64
N ALA A 205 -17.03 -2.73 -20.80
CA ALA A 205 -18.40 -3.01 -21.20
C ALA A 205 -18.74 -4.51 -21.15
N ASP A 206 -17.92 -5.34 -21.80
CA ASP A 206 -18.15 -6.79 -21.87
C ASP A 206 -18.04 -7.43 -20.48
N LEU A 207 -17.09 -7.01 -19.67
CA LEU A 207 -16.89 -7.51 -18.30
C LEU A 207 -18.10 -7.24 -17.41
N LEU A 208 -18.67 -6.04 -17.47
CA LEU A 208 -19.87 -5.67 -16.68
C LEU A 208 -21.12 -6.41 -17.14
N VAL A 209 -21.21 -6.72 -18.43
CA VAL A 209 -22.30 -7.55 -19.00
C VAL A 209 -22.16 -9.01 -18.62
N GLU A 210 -20.96 -9.59 -18.70
CA GLU A 210 -20.67 -10.97 -18.29
C GLU A 210 -20.97 -11.19 -16.80
N GLU A 211 -20.61 -10.22 -15.95
CA GLU A 211 -20.98 -10.24 -14.53
C GLU A 211 -22.49 -10.08 -14.32
N GLY A 212 -23.22 -9.67 -15.34
CA GLY A 212 -24.65 -9.40 -15.28
C GLY A 212 -24.98 -8.16 -14.45
N TRP A 213 -24.09 -7.19 -14.38
CA TRP A 213 -24.27 -5.95 -13.62
C TRP A 213 -24.92 -4.85 -14.43
N VAL A 214 -24.73 -4.83 -15.75
CA VAL A 214 -25.37 -3.91 -16.68
C VAL A 214 -26.01 -4.65 -17.85
N LEU A 215 -26.96 -4.01 -18.53
CA LEU A 215 -27.51 -4.50 -19.78
C LEU A 215 -26.70 -3.96 -20.97
N PRO A 216 -26.48 -4.76 -22.06
CA PRO A 216 -25.71 -4.33 -23.20
C PRO A 216 -26.40 -3.19 -23.95
N GLY A 217 -25.68 -2.12 -24.25
CA GLY A 217 -26.11 -1.01 -25.09
C GLY A 217 -26.01 -1.40 -26.59
N LYS A 218 -26.78 -0.71 -27.43
CA LYS A 218 -26.76 -0.91 -28.89
C LYS A 218 -26.00 0.19 -29.61
N LYS A 219 -25.90 1.38 -29.01
CA LYS A 219 -25.20 2.56 -29.55
C LYS A 219 -24.34 3.19 -28.45
N SER A 220 -23.25 3.84 -28.86
CA SER A 220 -22.37 4.54 -27.90
C SER A 220 -23.09 5.59 -27.05
N SER A 221 -24.15 6.20 -27.59
CA SER A 221 -24.95 7.20 -26.87
C SER A 221 -26.03 6.62 -25.95
N ASP A 222 -26.18 5.32 -25.90
CA ASP A 222 -27.21 4.71 -25.06
C ASP A 222 -26.82 4.89 -23.58
N ALA A 223 -27.80 5.27 -22.76
CA ALA A 223 -27.60 5.31 -21.32
C ALA A 223 -27.33 3.91 -20.78
N VAL A 224 -26.43 3.80 -19.83
CA VAL A 224 -26.10 2.51 -19.20
C VAL A 224 -27.23 2.12 -18.25
N ALA A 225 -27.75 0.90 -18.41
CA ALA A 225 -28.82 0.35 -17.57
C ALA A 225 -28.24 -0.69 -16.60
N SER A 226 -28.14 -0.33 -15.33
CA SER A 226 -27.74 -1.24 -14.26
C SER A 226 -28.83 -2.27 -13.99
N THR A 227 -28.43 -3.52 -13.74
CA THR A 227 -29.34 -4.59 -13.35
C THR A 227 -29.60 -4.58 -11.82
N ALA A 228 -30.62 -5.29 -11.38
CA ALA A 228 -30.85 -5.48 -9.95
C ALA A 228 -29.66 -6.20 -9.25
N LYS A 229 -28.94 -7.07 -9.97
CA LYS A 229 -27.72 -7.73 -9.49
C LYS A 229 -26.59 -6.71 -9.29
N GLY A 230 -26.36 -5.84 -10.28
CA GLY A 230 -25.35 -4.79 -10.21
C GLY A 230 -25.60 -3.81 -9.06
N LEU A 231 -26.83 -3.32 -8.92
CA LEU A 231 -27.19 -2.42 -7.81
C LEU A 231 -27.00 -3.06 -6.43
N LYS A 232 -27.32 -4.36 -6.30
CA LYS A 232 -27.10 -5.09 -5.05
C LYS A 232 -25.62 -5.26 -4.74
N GLU A 233 -24.79 -5.50 -5.76
CA GLU A 233 -23.35 -5.62 -5.58
C GLU A 233 -22.71 -4.29 -5.21
N ALA A 234 -23.10 -3.19 -5.86
CA ALA A 234 -22.66 -1.85 -5.50
C ALA A 234 -22.99 -1.49 -4.04
N ALA A 235 -24.18 -1.85 -3.58
CA ALA A 235 -24.59 -1.61 -2.18
C ALA A 235 -23.71 -2.39 -1.18
N LYS A 236 -23.29 -3.61 -1.51
CA LYS A 236 -22.36 -4.36 -0.66
C LYS A 236 -20.99 -3.70 -0.61
N ILE A 237 -20.46 -3.26 -1.78
CA ILE A 237 -19.17 -2.63 -1.86
C ILE A 237 -19.16 -1.33 -1.05
N LYS A 238 -20.18 -0.48 -1.18
CA LYS A 238 -20.33 0.75 -0.37
C LYS A 238 -20.29 0.47 1.13
N LEU A 239 -20.97 -0.57 1.59
CA LEU A 239 -20.94 -1.01 2.99
C LEU A 239 -19.52 -1.44 3.42
N MET A 240 -18.75 -2.10 2.54
CA MET A 240 -17.38 -2.56 2.85
C MET A 240 -16.39 -1.40 2.93
N ILE A 241 -16.57 -0.33 2.12
CA ILE A 241 -15.69 0.85 2.13
C ILE A 241 -16.17 1.95 3.10
N GLY A 242 -17.26 1.72 3.85
CA GLY A 242 -17.77 2.67 4.86
C GLY A 242 -18.49 3.89 4.29
N GLU A 243 -18.95 3.83 3.06
CA GLU A 243 -19.83 4.84 2.46
C GLU A 243 -21.31 4.45 2.70
N ASP A 244 -22.01 5.26 3.48
CA ASP A 244 -23.49 5.16 3.71
C ASP A 244 -24.29 5.84 2.59
#